data_0ac80c693845e151a365d314a4b21a70
#
_entry.id   0ac80c693845e151a365d314a4b21a70
#
_cell.length_a   1.000
_cell.length_b   1.000
_cell.length_c   1.000
_cell.angle_alpha   90.00
_cell.angle_beta   90.00
_cell.angle_gamma   90.00
#
_symmetry.space_group_name_H-M   'P 1'
#
loop_
_entity.id
_entity.type
_entity.pdbx_description
1 polymer ?
#
loop_
_entity_poly.entity_id
_entity_poly.type
_entity_poly.pdbx_seq_one_letter_code
_entity_poly.pdbx_strand_id
1 'polypeptide(L)'
;FLNSSMDDHKKQLIKLAHTKMPFGKYQGWHLIDLPEYYVVWYSNKGFPKGELGLQLQLVYELKLNGLEELIKNIKKQYPKPI
;
A
#
# COMPACT_ATOMS: atom_id res chain seq x y z
N PHE A 1 -22.12 8.13 -10.31
CA PHE A 1 -20.75 7.84 -10.72
C PHE A 1 -19.71 8.36 -9.74
N LEU A 2 -20.06 9.39 -9.00
CA LEU A 2 -19.20 9.86 -7.91
C LEU A 2 -19.01 8.74 -6.87
N ASN A 3 -20.07 8.02 -6.60
CA ASN A 3 -20.02 6.90 -5.66
C ASN A 3 -19.11 5.79 -6.17
N SER A 4 -19.14 5.52 -7.48
CA SER A 4 -18.27 4.52 -8.07
C SER A 4 -16.80 4.87 -7.87
N SER A 5 -16.45 6.16 -8.09
CA SER A 5 -15.08 6.63 -7.90
C SER A 5 -14.63 6.46 -6.45
N MET A 6 -15.48 6.81 -5.50
CA MET A 6 -15.18 6.65 -4.08
C MET A 6 -15.08 5.18 -3.69
N ASP A 7 -15.96 4.33 -4.24
CA ASP A 7 -15.91 2.90 -4.00
C ASP A 7 -14.62 2.30 -4.54
N ASP A 8 -14.16 2.75 -5.71
CA ASP A 8 -12.92 2.27 -6.30
C ASP A 8 -11.72 2.65 -5.43
N HIS A 9 -11.67 3.87 -4.91
CA HIS A 9 -10.62 4.30 -4.01
C HIS A 9 -10.61 3.46 -2.74
N LYS A 10 -11.79 3.22 -2.17
CA LYS A 10 -11.92 2.42 -0.97
C LYS A 10 -11.43 0.99 -1.20
N LYS A 11 -11.82 0.40 -2.33
CA LYS A 11 -11.39 -0.95 -2.69
C LYS A 11 -9.87 -1.02 -2.85
N GLN A 12 -9.27 0.00 -3.46
CA GLN A 12 -7.83 0.06 -3.62
C GLN A 12 -7.11 0.13 -2.28
N LEU A 13 -7.65 0.90 -1.34
CA LEU A 13 -7.06 1.01 -0.01
C LEU A 13 -7.20 -0.29 0.77
N ILE A 14 -8.34 -0.96 0.68
CA ILE A 14 -8.55 -2.26 1.32
C ILE A 14 -7.59 -3.28 0.72
N LYS A 15 -7.46 -3.30 -0.59
CA LYS A 15 -6.54 -4.21 -1.26
C LYS A 15 -5.10 -3.93 -0.82
N LEU A 16 -4.72 -2.66 -0.76
CA LEU A 16 -3.38 -2.27 -0.30
C LEU A 16 -3.12 -2.78 1.11
N ALA A 17 -4.11 -2.68 1.99
CA ALA A 17 -3.97 -3.10 3.39
C ALA A 17 -3.65 -4.59 3.52
N HIS A 18 -4.03 -5.39 2.54
CA HIS A 18 -3.83 -6.84 2.57
C HIS A 18 -2.73 -7.32 1.63
N THR A 19 -2.15 -6.44 0.83
CA THR A 19 -1.11 -6.83 -0.12
C THR A 19 0.22 -7.06 0.59
N LYS A 20 0.87 -8.16 0.27
CA LYS A 20 2.19 -8.50 0.81
C LYS A 20 3.25 -8.32 -0.25
N MET A 21 4.47 -8.05 0.19
CA MET A 21 5.62 -7.94 -0.72
C MET A 21 5.89 -9.31 -1.33
N PRO A 22 5.90 -9.42 -2.67
CA PRO A 22 6.00 -10.75 -3.31
C PRO A 22 7.43 -11.27 -3.47
N PHE A 23 8.44 -10.44 -3.22
CA PHE A 23 9.83 -10.85 -3.44
C PHE A 23 10.78 -9.99 -2.60
N GLY A 24 12.05 -10.39 -2.60
CA GLY A 24 13.13 -9.61 -2.02
C GLY A 24 13.27 -9.77 -0.51
N LYS A 25 14.01 -8.86 0.09
CA LYS A 25 14.37 -8.91 1.51
C LYS A 25 13.17 -8.97 2.43
N TYR A 26 12.08 -8.31 2.05
CA TYR A 26 10.88 -8.22 2.88
C TYR A 26 9.73 -9.01 2.31
N GLN A 27 10.02 -10.08 1.58
CA GLN A 27 8.98 -10.96 1.05
C GLN A 27 8.06 -11.44 2.16
N GLY A 28 6.75 -11.35 1.93
CA GLY A 28 5.75 -11.78 2.90
C GLY A 28 5.30 -10.71 3.87
N TRP A 29 6.03 -9.59 3.97
CA TRP A 29 5.60 -8.47 4.80
C TRP A 29 4.46 -7.73 4.10
N HIS A 30 3.50 -7.24 4.87
CA HIS A 30 2.50 -6.33 4.29
C HIS A 30 3.19 -5.07 3.80
N LEU A 31 2.73 -4.53 2.67
CA LEU A 31 3.39 -3.35 2.09
C LEU A 31 3.43 -2.17 3.06
N ILE A 32 2.36 -1.98 3.83
CA ILE A 32 2.32 -0.86 4.77
C ILE A 32 3.32 -1.01 5.92
N ASP A 33 3.75 -2.24 6.20
CA ASP A 33 4.71 -2.53 7.26
C ASP A 33 6.16 -2.44 6.79
N LEU A 34 6.41 -2.23 5.49
CA LEU A 34 7.77 -2.08 5.00
C LEU A 34 8.46 -0.90 5.68
N PRO A 35 9.76 -1.05 6.02
CA PRO A 35 10.51 0.08 6.60
C PRO A 35 10.53 1.28 5.66
N GLU A 36 10.48 2.48 6.23
CA GLU A 36 10.48 3.70 5.43
C GLU A 36 11.71 3.78 4.52
N TYR A 37 12.90 3.45 5.06
CA TYR A 37 14.12 3.53 4.25
C TYR A 37 14.06 2.66 3.01
N TYR A 38 13.39 1.52 3.10
CA TYR A 38 13.26 0.59 1.97
C TYR A 38 12.36 1.17 0.88
N VAL A 39 11.25 1.77 1.30
CA VAL A 39 10.31 2.39 0.37
C VAL A 39 10.95 3.62 -0.29
N VAL A 40 11.70 4.40 0.49
CA VAL A 40 12.44 5.55 -0.05
C VAL A 40 13.50 5.10 -1.06
N TRP A 41 14.21 4.02 -0.74
CA TRP A 41 15.18 3.44 -1.68
C TRP A 41 14.52 3.08 -3.01
N TYR A 42 13.35 2.45 -2.93
CA TYR A 42 12.60 2.09 -4.14
C TYR A 42 12.17 3.32 -4.92
N SER A 43 11.76 4.38 -4.24
CA SER A 43 11.36 5.61 -4.92
C SER A 43 12.53 6.22 -5.70
N ASN A 44 13.73 6.14 -5.15
CA ASN A 44 14.93 6.67 -5.81
C ASN A 44 15.37 5.79 -6.97
N LYS A 45 15.23 4.49 -6.84
CA LYS A 45 15.64 3.54 -7.87
C LYS A 45 14.61 3.43 -9.00
N GLY A 46 13.37 3.68 -8.69
CA GLY A 46 12.25 3.50 -9.60
C GLY A 46 11.39 2.32 -9.17
N PHE A 47 10.10 2.59 -8.97
CA PHE A 47 9.17 1.54 -8.57
C PHE A 47 8.99 0.52 -9.69
N PRO A 48 8.69 -0.75 -9.34
CA PRO A 48 8.37 -1.75 -10.36
C PRO A 48 7.18 -1.31 -11.20
N LYS A 49 7.09 -1.84 -12.41
CA LYS A 49 5.94 -1.58 -13.26
C LYS A 49 4.72 -2.38 -12.77
N GLY A 50 3.54 -1.92 -13.15
CA GLY A 50 2.30 -2.61 -12.86
C GLY A 50 1.70 -2.23 -11.51
N GLU A 51 0.78 -3.06 -11.05
CA GLU A 51 0.01 -2.78 -9.85
C GLU A 51 0.87 -2.66 -8.60
N LEU A 52 1.87 -3.52 -8.47
CA LEU A 52 2.75 -3.47 -7.30
C LEU A 52 3.47 -2.13 -7.21
N GLY A 53 3.93 -1.60 -8.34
CA GLY A 53 4.58 -0.30 -8.35
C GLY A 53 3.66 0.83 -7.90
N LEU A 54 2.41 0.79 -8.36
CA LEU A 54 1.42 1.78 -7.93
C LEU A 54 1.14 1.67 -6.44
N GLN A 55 1.05 0.45 -5.93
CA GLN A 55 0.82 0.23 -4.51
C GLN A 55 2.01 0.70 -3.66
N LEU A 56 3.23 0.43 -4.11
CA LEU A 56 4.43 0.90 -3.41
C LEU A 56 4.52 2.42 -3.41
N GLN A 57 4.15 3.05 -4.53
CA GLN A 57 4.12 4.50 -4.61
C GLN A 57 3.12 5.08 -3.61
N LEU A 58 1.95 4.46 -3.50
CA LEU A 58 0.94 4.89 -2.54
C LEU A 58 1.42 4.72 -1.10
N VAL A 59 2.06 3.61 -0.80
CA VAL A 59 2.67 3.39 0.52
C VAL A 59 3.71 4.47 0.82
N TYR A 60 4.54 4.79 -0.16
CA TYR A 60 5.54 5.84 -0.01
C TYR A 60 4.88 7.18 0.36
N GLU A 61 3.83 7.56 -0.36
CA GLU A 61 3.13 8.81 -0.09
C GLU A 61 2.48 8.80 1.30
N LEU A 62 1.86 7.69 1.68
CA LEU A 62 1.25 7.56 2.99
C LEU A 62 2.27 7.68 4.11
N LYS A 63 3.44 7.07 3.95
CA LYS A 63 4.50 7.16 4.95
C LYS A 63 5.05 8.56 5.06
N LEU A 64 5.26 9.24 3.93
CA LEU A 64 5.74 10.63 3.94
C LEU A 64 4.78 11.56 4.67
N ASN A 65 3.49 11.30 4.60
CA ASN A 65 2.47 12.12 5.21
C ASN A 65 2.04 11.65 6.60
N GLY A 66 2.67 10.59 7.11
CA GLY A 66 2.34 10.07 8.44
C GLY A 66 0.96 9.43 8.52
N LEU A 67 0.47 8.86 7.42
CA LEU A 67 -0.88 8.33 7.32
C LEU A 67 -0.95 6.80 7.37
N GLU A 68 0.10 6.14 7.87
CA GLU A 68 0.13 4.68 7.93
C GLU A 68 -1.00 4.10 8.77
N GLU A 69 -1.40 4.80 9.84
CA GLU A 69 -2.48 4.34 10.70
C GLU A 69 -3.80 4.21 9.96
N LEU A 70 -4.00 5.03 8.92
CA LEU A 70 -5.21 4.93 8.09
C LEU A 70 -5.34 3.53 7.50
N ILE A 71 -4.25 3.01 6.94
CA ILE A 71 -4.27 1.68 6.33
C ILE A 71 -4.40 0.60 7.39
N LYS A 72 -3.74 0.75 8.54
CA LYS A 72 -3.86 -0.21 9.63
C LYS A 72 -5.30 -0.29 10.15
N ASN A 73 -5.97 0.85 10.26
CA ASN A 73 -7.36 0.90 10.68
C ASN A 73 -8.28 0.26 9.64
N ILE A 74 -8.02 0.49 8.36
CA ILE A 74 -8.77 -0.13 7.27
C ILE A 74 -8.63 -1.65 7.35
N LYS A 75 -7.44 -2.15 7.63
CA LYS A 75 -7.20 -3.58 7.76
C LYS A 75 -8.01 -4.19 8.90
N LYS A 76 -8.10 -3.49 10.03
CA LYS A 76 -8.91 -3.95 11.16
C LYS A 76 -10.39 -3.94 10.82
N GLN A 77 -10.85 -2.92 10.11
CA GLN A 77 -12.25 -2.76 9.73
C GLN A 77 -12.67 -3.76 8.66
N TYR A 78 -11.76 -4.10 7.76
CA TYR A 78 -11.98 -5.04 6.67
C TYR A 78 -10.93 -6.14 6.75
N PRO A 79 -11.12 -7.14 7.64
CA PRO A 79 -10.09 -8.14 7.91
C PRO A 79 -9.84 -9.11 6.75
N LYS A 80 -10.70 -9.12 5.74
CA LYS A 80 -10.51 -9.95 4.56
C LYS A 80 -10.36 -9.06 3.33
N PRO A 81 -9.49 -9.43 2.37
CA PRO A 81 -9.39 -8.69 1.13
C PRO A 81 -10.66 -8.81 0.30
N ILE A 82 -10.92 -7.78 -0.46
CA ILE A 82 -12.07 -7.77 -1.37
C ILE A 82 -11.70 -8.52 -2.65
#